data_af79fbd56ace48958bc4da363c688570
#
_entry.id   af79fbd56ace48958bc4da363c688570
#
_cell.length_a   1.000
_cell.length_b   1.000
_cell.length_c   1.000
_cell.angle_alpha   90.00
_cell.angle_beta   90.00
_cell.angle_gamma   90.00
#
_symmetry.space_group_name_H-M   'P 1'
#
loop_
_entity.id
_entity.type
_entity.pdbx_description
1 polymer ?
#
loop_
_entity_poly.entity_id
_entity_poly.type
_entity_poly.pdbx_seq_one_letter_code
_entity_poly.pdbx_strand_id
1 'polypeptide(L)'
;MPRRREVPERVIVPDAKYNSKLVSKFIKSIMRDGKKSIAESILYDAMGIIEKKANEPALKIFEQALENAKPMIEVKSRRVGGSTYQVPTEIRPSRRTALGIRWIIDFARKRPEKGMVNKLSAELLDAANKRGATIKKKEDTHKMAEANKAFAHYRW
;
A
#
# COMPACT_ATOMS: atom_id res chain seq x y z
N MET A 1 -1.85 9.15 -25.04
CA MET A 1 -2.20 10.17 -24.01
C MET A 1 -3.11 11.20 -24.65
N PRO A 2 -4.21 11.59 -24.00
CA PRO A 2 -5.09 12.62 -24.56
C PRO A 2 -4.34 13.97 -24.55
N ARG A 3 -4.18 14.59 -25.69
CA ARG A 3 -3.51 15.89 -25.81
C ARG A 3 -4.45 17.09 -25.68
N ARG A 4 -5.78 16.88 -25.84
CA ARG A 4 -6.76 17.97 -25.98
C ARG A 4 -7.72 18.10 -24.80
N ARG A 5 -7.76 17.13 -23.86
CA ARG A 5 -8.62 17.17 -22.70
C ARG A 5 -8.02 16.46 -21.50
N GLU A 6 -8.33 16.91 -20.32
CA GLU A 6 -8.08 16.19 -19.07
C GLU A 6 -9.03 15.00 -18.99
N VAL A 7 -8.49 13.83 -18.60
CA VAL A 7 -9.33 12.63 -18.43
C VAL A 7 -10.01 12.72 -17.07
N PRO A 8 -11.36 12.67 -17.01
CA PRO A 8 -12.06 12.72 -15.73
C PRO A 8 -11.70 11.52 -14.86
N GLU A 9 -11.46 11.78 -13.57
CA GLU A 9 -11.23 10.71 -12.60
C GLU A 9 -12.47 9.85 -12.43
N ARG A 10 -12.31 8.55 -12.49
CA ARG A 10 -13.42 7.61 -12.26
C ARG A 10 -13.80 7.60 -10.79
N VAL A 11 -15.07 7.80 -10.49
CA VAL A 11 -15.60 7.69 -9.13
C VAL A 11 -15.44 6.27 -8.63
N ILE A 12 -14.86 6.12 -7.43
CA ILE A 12 -14.71 4.83 -6.78
C ILE A 12 -15.95 4.58 -5.93
N VAL A 13 -16.73 3.57 -6.34
CA VAL A 13 -17.86 3.09 -5.56
C VAL A 13 -17.33 2.41 -4.29
N PRO A 14 -17.89 2.70 -3.11
CA PRO A 14 -17.54 2.00 -1.88
C PRO A 14 -17.81 0.50 -1.97
N ASP A 15 -17.16 -0.27 -1.12
CA ASP A 15 -17.38 -1.71 -1.01
C ASP A 15 -18.75 -2.04 -0.42
N ALA A 16 -19.38 -3.13 -0.90
CA ALA A 16 -20.73 -3.50 -0.50
C ALA A 16 -20.83 -3.96 0.97
N LYS A 17 -19.80 -4.63 1.50
CA LYS A 17 -19.79 -5.19 2.86
C LYS A 17 -19.40 -4.17 3.93
N TYR A 18 -18.35 -3.40 3.68
CA TYR A 18 -17.78 -2.46 4.66
C TYR A 18 -18.07 -1.00 4.34
N ASN A 19 -18.75 -0.70 3.24
CA ASN A 19 -19.03 0.66 2.75
C ASN A 19 -17.80 1.59 2.73
N SER A 20 -16.61 1.02 2.48
CA SER A 20 -15.33 1.73 2.51
C SER A 20 -14.72 1.84 1.12
N LYS A 21 -14.34 3.07 0.73
CA LYS A 21 -13.60 3.34 -0.51
C LYS A 21 -12.18 2.75 -0.48
N LEU A 22 -11.57 2.64 0.70
CA LEU A 22 -10.24 2.04 0.87
C LEU A 22 -10.27 0.53 0.61
N VAL A 23 -11.28 -0.16 1.13
CA VAL A 23 -11.51 -1.58 0.87
C VAL A 23 -11.71 -1.83 -0.62
N SER A 24 -12.54 -1.03 -1.29
CA SER A 24 -12.75 -1.12 -2.74
C SER A 24 -11.45 -0.92 -3.54
N LYS A 25 -10.61 0.06 -3.15
CA LYS A 25 -9.28 0.24 -3.77
C LYS A 25 -8.37 -0.96 -3.56
N PHE A 26 -8.40 -1.53 -2.37
CA PHE A 26 -7.57 -2.67 -2.01
C PHE A 26 -7.97 -3.92 -2.82
N ILE A 27 -9.28 -4.22 -2.94
CA ILE A 27 -9.81 -5.30 -3.78
C ILE A 27 -9.33 -5.16 -5.22
N LYS A 28 -9.45 -3.96 -5.80
CA LYS A 28 -8.97 -3.68 -7.17
C LYS A 28 -7.47 -3.92 -7.34
N SER A 29 -6.69 -3.72 -6.28
CA SER A 29 -5.24 -3.93 -6.31
C SER A 29 -4.83 -5.39 -6.11
N ILE A 30 -5.62 -6.19 -5.39
CA ILE A 30 -5.44 -7.66 -5.29
C ILE A 30 -5.82 -8.33 -6.62
N MET A 31 -6.87 -7.85 -7.26
CA MET A 31 -7.48 -8.43 -8.46
C MET A 31 -6.43 -8.69 -9.55
N ARG A 32 -6.51 -9.86 -10.17
CA ARG A 32 -5.76 -10.27 -11.37
C ARG A 32 -6.74 -10.71 -12.45
N ASP A 33 -6.42 -10.46 -13.69
CA ASP A 33 -7.17 -10.91 -14.87
C ASP A 33 -8.67 -10.52 -14.84
N GLY A 34 -9.00 -9.40 -14.16
CA GLY A 34 -10.39 -8.95 -14.02
C GLY A 34 -11.26 -9.77 -13.06
N LYS A 35 -10.72 -10.76 -12.35
CA LYS A 35 -11.46 -11.67 -11.44
C LYS A 35 -11.80 -10.99 -10.13
N LYS A 36 -12.78 -10.06 -10.13
CA LYS A 36 -13.13 -9.23 -8.99
C LYS A 36 -13.73 -10.04 -7.84
N SER A 37 -14.63 -10.96 -8.12
CA SER A 37 -15.30 -11.78 -7.09
C SER A 37 -14.31 -12.61 -6.28
N ILE A 38 -13.29 -13.17 -6.91
CA ILE A 38 -12.20 -13.90 -6.21
C ILE A 38 -11.41 -12.96 -5.30
N ALA A 39 -11.10 -11.75 -5.75
CA ALA A 39 -10.39 -10.77 -4.95
C ALA A 39 -11.23 -10.29 -3.74
N GLU A 40 -12.54 -10.15 -3.90
CA GLU A 40 -13.49 -9.84 -2.81
C GLU A 40 -13.51 -10.97 -1.77
N SER A 41 -13.68 -12.22 -2.21
CA SER A 41 -13.65 -13.39 -1.29
C SER A 41 -12.34 -13.47 -0.52
N ILE A 42 -11.19 -13.32 -1.19
CA ILE A 42 -9.88 -13.35 -0.53
C ILE A 42 -9.78 -12.29 0.57
N LEU A 43 -10.22 -11.06 0.31
CA LEU A 43 -10.13 -10.00 1.31
C LEU A 43 -11.13 -10.22 2.45
N TYR A 44 -12.38 -10.59 2.15
CA TYR A 44 -13.39 -10.81 3.18
C TYR A 44 -13.03 -11.97 4.12
N ASP A 45 -12.53 -13.08 3.56
CA ASP A 45 -12.07 -14.22 4.33
C ASP A 45 -10.86 -13.85 5.20
N ALA A 46 -9.91 -13.08 4.64
CA ALA A 46 -8.76 -12.58 5.40
C ALA A 46 -9.21 -11.69 6.56
N MET A 47 -10.15 -10.78 6.33
CA MET A 47 -10.71 -9.92 7.38
C MET A 47 -11.46 -10.73 8.44
N GLY A 48 -12.19 -11.79 8.08
CA GLY A 48 -12.82 -12.70 9.02
C GLY A 48 -11.82 -13.45 9.91
N ILE A 49 -10.64 -13.81 9.36
CA ILE A 49 -9.55 -14.40 10.16
C ILE A 49 -8.96 -13.37 11.12
N ILE A 50 -8.77 -12.14 10.67
CA ILE A 50 -8.23 -11.04 11.49
C ILE A 50 -9.15 -10.78 12.69
N GLU A 51 -10.44 -10.67 12.47
CA GLU A 51 -11.45 -10.44 13.51
C GLU A 51 -11.42 -11.50 14.58
N LYS A 52 -11.35 -12.78 14.17
CA LYS A 52 -11.25 -13.93 15.10
C LYS A 52 -9.95 -13.94 15.91
N LYS A 53 -8.83 -13.49 15.32
CA LYS A 53 -7.51 -13.51 15.99
C LYS A 53 -7.27 -12.31 16.91
N ALA A 54 -7.78 -11.17 16.55
CA ALA A 54 -7.49 -9.92 17.27
C ALA A 54 -8.61 -9.50 18.23
N ASN A 55 -9.80 -10.12 18.16
CA ASN A 55 -11.00 -9.73 18.93
C ASN A 55 -11.37 -8.23 18.78
N GLU A 56 -11.00 -7.64 17.65
CA GLU A 56 -11.33 -6.25 17.27
C GLU A 56 -11.98 -6.21 15.89
N PRO A 57 -12.75 -5.15 15.57
CA PRO A 57 -13.34 -4.99 14.25
C PRO A 57 -12.27 -5.04 13.14
N ALA A 58 -12.42 -5.95 12.19
CA ALA A 58 -11.44 -6.17 11.13
C ALA A 58 -11.14 -4.90 10.31
N LEU A 59 -12.13 -4.04 10.10
CA LEU A 59 -11.96 -2.78 9.39
C LEU A 59 -10.98 -1.84 10.09
N LYS A 60 -11.05 -1.74 11.42
CA LYS A 60 -10.15 -0.91 12.24
C LYS A 60 -8.70 -1.37 12.10
N ILE A 61 -8.47 -2.68 12.19
CA ILE A 61 -7.13 -3.27 12.03
C ILE A 61 -6.60 -3.06 10.62
N PHE A 62 -7.45 -3.23 9.62
CA PHE A 62 -7.12 -2.98 8.22
C PHE A 62 -6.70 -1.52 7.98
N GLU A 63 -7.44 -0.55 8.49
CA GLU A 63 -7.12 0.87 8.38
C GLU A 63 -5.81 1.20 9.11
N GLN A 64 -5.61 0.67 10.31
CA GLN A 64 -4.38 0.81 11.08
C GLN A 64 -3.17 0.22 10.35
N ALA A 65 -3.30 -0.99 9.80
CA ALA A 65 -2.26 -1.63 9.01
C ALA A 65 -1.87 -0.78 7.79
N LEU A 66 -2.87 -0.27 7.09
CA LEU A 66 -2.65 0.59 5.93
C LEU A 66 -2.00 1.93 6.32
N GLU A 67 -2.42 2.55 7.41
CA GLU A 67 -1.81 3.80 7.90
C GLU A 67 -0.35 3.59 8.30
N ASN A 68 -0.06 2.50 8.99
CA ASN A 68 1.32 2.14 9.35
C ASN A 68 2.20 1.86 8.12
N ALA A 69 1.64 1.32 7.05
CA ALA A 69 2.35 0.99 5.81
C ALA A 69 2.63 2.20 4.91
N LYS A 70 1.88 3.30 5.04
CA LYS A 70 2.04 4.50 4.18
C LYS A 70 3.39 5.19 4.41
N PRO A 71 4.23 5.37 3.36
CA PRO A 71 5.45 6.17 3.47
C PRO A 71 5.15 7.66 3.36
N MET A 72 5.93 8.50 4.03
CA MET A 72 5.85 9.96 3.93
C MET A 72 6.78 10.51 2.86
N ILE A 73 7.94 9.87 2.68
CA ILE A 73 9.01 10.31 1.79
C ILE A 73 9.41 9.16 0.88
N GLU A 74 9.71 9.47 -0.36
CA GLU A 74 10.32 8.54 -1.32
C GLU A 74 11.57 9.16 -1.93
N VAL A 75 12.44 8.33 -2.50
CA VAL A 75 13.64 8.78 -3.21
C VAL A 75 13.40 8.66 -4.70
N LYS A 76 13.68 9.74 -5.45
CA LYS A 76 13.59 9.78 -6.90
C LYS A 76 14.95 10.03 -7.51
N SER A 77 15.31 9.27 -8.52
CA SER A 77 16.53 9.49 -9.29
C SER A 77 16.39 10.72 -10.17
N ARG A 78 17.33 11.64 -10.08
CA ARG A 78 17.45 12.84 -10.91
C ARG A 78 18.83 12.92 -11.53
N ARG A 79 18.91 13.26 -12.80
CA ARG A 79 20.17 13.46 -13.51
C ARG A 79 20.49 14.96 -13.55
N VAL A 80 21.62 15.32 -12.96
CA VAL A 80 22.11 16.72 -12.92
C VAL A 80 23.58 16.72 -13.35
N GLY A 81 23.91 17.50 -14.38
CA GLY A 81 25.30 17.62 -14.86
C GLY A 81 25.96 16.28 -15.26
N GLY A 82 25.18 15.31 -15.78
CA GLY A 82 25.69 13.99 -16.18
C GLY A 82 25.68 12.93 -15.08
N SER A 83 25.61 13.30 -13.81
CA SER A 83 25.52 12.37 -12.65
C SER A 83 24.07 12.15 -12.21
N THR A 84 23.77 10.95 -11.70
CA THR A 84 22.45 10.59 -11.19
C THR A 84 22.43 10.68 -9.68
N TYR A 85 21.57 11.53 -9.15
CA TYR A 85 21.39 11.72 -7.71
C TYR A 85 20.06 11.15 -7.25
N GLN A 86 20.05 10.59 -6.04
CA GLN A 86 18.84 10.12 -5.37
C GLN A 86 18.27 11.25 -4.52
N VAL A 87 17.19 11.88 -5.01
CA VAL A 87 16.62 13.08 -4.37
C VAL A 87 15.41 12.69 -3.54
N PRO A 88 15.39 12.97 -2.22
CA PRO A 88 14.24 12.74 -1.37
C PRO A 88 13.10 13.71 -1.71
N THR A 89 11.90 13.17 -1.87
CA THR A 89 10.70 13.95 -2.20
C THR A 89 9.53 13.51 -1.33
N GLU A 90 8.71 14.46 -0.89
CA GLU A 90 7.47 14.16 -0.21
C GLU A 90 6.47 13.48 -1.14
N ILE A 91 5.69 12.56 -0.58
CA ILE A 91 4.72 11.80 -1.34
C ILE A 91 3.32 12.40 -1.16
N ARG A 92 2.62 12.64 -2.26
CA ARG A 92 1.21 13.10 -2.21
C ARG A 92 0.32 12.07 -1.51
N PRO A 93 -0.74 12.48 -0.77
CA PRO A 93 -1.59 11.57 0.01
C PRO A 93 -2.19 10.40 -0.79
N SER A 94 -2.63 10.66 -2.02
CA SER A 94 -3.17 9.62 -2.90
C SER A 94 -2.13 8.54 -3.25
N ARG A 95 -0.89 8.95 -3.48
CA ARG A 95 0.23 8.04 -3.78
C ARG A 95 0.71 7.29 -2.54
N ARG A 96 0.69 7.92 -1.34
CA ARG A 96 0.98 7.23 -0.07
C ARG A 96 0.09 6.01 0.10
N THR A 97 -1.22 6.20 -0.09
CA THR A 97 -2.21 5.13 -0.01
C THR A 97 -1.95 4.04 -1.06
N ALA A 98 -1.65 4.41 -2.30
CA ALA A 98 -1.36 3.45 -3.37
C ALA A 98 -0.10 2.62 -3.08
N LEU A 99 0.96 3.25 -2.55
CA LEU A 99 2.19 2.56 -2.16
C LEU A 99 1.96 1.60 -0.98
N GLY A 100 1.24 2.04 0.06
CA GLY A 100 0.90 1.19 1.20
C GLY A 100 0.13 -0.06 0.77
N ILE A 101 -0.91 0.09 -0.05
CA ILE A 101 -1.67 -1.03 -0.60
C ILE A 101 -0.77 -1.98 -1.39
N ARG A 102 0.04 -1.45 -2.30
CA ARG A 102 0.94 -2.25 -3.13
C ARG A 102 1.93 -3.04 -2.29
N TRP A 103 2.58 -2.43 -1.33
CA TRP A 103 3.57 -3.09 -0.48
C TRP A 103 2.95 -4.20 0.36
N ILE A 104 1.80 -3.96 0.99
CA ILE A 104 1.09 -5.01 1.74
C ILE A 104 0.80 -6.21 0.84
N ILE A 105 0.28 -6.00 -0.37
CA ILE A 105 -0.06 -7.08 -1.29
C ILE A 105 1.18 -7.81 -1.77
N ASP A 106 2.25 -7.08 -2.13
CA ASP A 106 3.48 -7.67 -2.65
C ASP A 106 4.21 -8.50 -1.58
N PHE A 107 4.26 -8.04 -0.35
CA PHE A 107 4.85 -8.79 0.75
C PHE A 107 3.95 -9.93 1.24
N ALA A 108 2.64 -9.75 1.26
CA ALA A 108 1.72 -10.85 1.51
C ALA A 108 1.95 -12.01 0.51
N ARG A 109 2.09 -11.72 -0.78
CA ARG A 109 2.37 -12.75 -1.80
C ARG A 109 3.65 -13.54 -1.55
N LYS A 110 4.66 -12.93 -0.95
CA LYS A 110 5.98 -13.54 -0.66
C LYS A 110 6.00 -14.38 0.62
N ARG A 111 4.96 -14.33 1.43
CA ARG A 111 4.89 -15.10 2.69
C ARG A 111 4.83 -16.61 2.44
N PRO A 112 5.33 -17.42 3.37
CA PRO A 112 5.37 -18.88 3.23
C PRO A 112 4.02 -19.58 3.46
N GLU A 113 3.04 -18.90 4.08
CA GLU A 113 1.74 -19.49 4.42
C GLU A 113 1.01 -20.04 3.17
N LYS A 114 0.16 -21.05 3.33
CA LYS A 114 -0.66 -21.59 2.24
C LYS A 114 -1.89 -20.70 1.98
N GLY A 115 -2.09 -20.34 0.71
CA GLY A 115 -3.25 -19.56 0.25
C GLY A 115 -3.14 -18.07 0.53
N MET A 116 -3.69 -17.26 -0.41
CA MET A 116 -3.60 -15.80 -0.32
C MET A 116 -4.35 -15.22 0.88
N VAL A 117 -5.42 -15.88 1.31
CA VAL A 117 -6.22 -15.49 2.48
C VAL A 117 -5.36 -15.47 3.75
N ASN A 118 -4.64 -16.57 4.02
CA ASN A 118 -3.77 -16.68 5.20
C ASN A 118 -2.56 -15.73 5.12
N LYS A 119 -1.94 -15.62 3.94
CA LYS A 119 -0.83 -14.69 3.69
C LYS A 119 -1.24 -13.25 3.97
N LEU A 120 -2.40 -12.84 3.47
CA LEU A 120 -2.90 -11.49 3.60
C LEU A 120 -3.31 -11.16 5.05
N SER A 121 -4.01 -12.09 5.72
CA SER A 121 -4.41 -11.90 7.11
C SER A 121 -3.20 -11.75 8.03
N ALA A 122 -2.16 -12.57 7.83
CA ALA A 122 -0.93 -12.50 8.61
C ALA A 122 -0.16 -11.18 8.36
N GLU A 123 -0.02 -10.75 7.09
CA GLU A 123 0.66 -9.49 6.77
C GLU A 123 -0.07 -8.26 7.32
N LEU A 124 -1.41 -8.24 7.25
CA LEU A 124 -2.21 -7.15 7.81
C LEU A 124 -2.09 -7.07 9.34
N LEU A 125 -2.11 -8.20 10.04
CA LEU A 125 -1.92 -8.24 11.49
C LEU A 125 -0.51 -7.75 11.90
N ASP A 126 0.52 -8.21 11.18
CA ASP A 126 1.89 -7.77 11.45
C ASP A 126 2.05 -6.27 11.17
N ALA A 127 1.50 -5.77 10.07
CA ALA A 127 1.55 -4.35 9.72
C ALA A 127 0.77 -3.47 10.72
N ALA A 128 -0.37 -3.92 11.24
CA ALA A 128 -1.11 -3.23 12.28
C ALA A 128 -0.27 -3.09 13.57
N ASN A 129 0.50 -4.13 13.89
CA ASN A 129 1.42 -4.15 15.04
C ASN A 129 2.80 -3.53 14.75
N LYS A 130 2.93 -2.78 13.65
CA LYS A 130 4.19 -2.16 13.19
C LYS A 130 5.34 -3.16 13.03
N ARG A 131 5.03 -4.36 12.56
CA ARG A 131 5.98 -5.45 12.28
C ARG A 131 5.83 -5.93 10.84
N GLY A 132 6.71 -6.84 10.42
CA GLY A 132 6.63 -7.46 9.11
C GLY A 132 7.41 -6.76 8.01
N ALA A 133 7.43 -7.41 6.83
CA ALA A 133 8.24 -6.97 5.70
C ALA A 133 7.75 -5.66 5.07
N THR A 134 6.46 -5.38 5.13
CA THR A 134 5.87 -4.12 4.68
C THR A 134 6.40 -2.93 5.48
N ILE A 135 6.43 -3.03 6.81
CA ILE A 135 6.93 -1.98 7.68
C ILE A 135 8.44 -1.78 7.49
N LYS A 136 9.20 -2.87 7.41
CA LYS A 136 10.62 -2.82 7.09
C LYS A 136 10.88 -2.07 5.78
N LYS A 137 10.12 -2.34 4.74
CA LYS A 137 10.24 -1.63 3.45
C LYS A 137 10.00 -0.13 3.59
N LYS A 138 8.99 0.28 4.39
CA LYS A 138 8.75 1.70 4.68
C LYS A 138 9.95 2.32 5.39
N GLU A 139 10.47 1.66 6.44
CA GLU A 139 11.62 2.14 7.20
C GLU A 139 12.88 2.25 6.33
N ASP A 140 13.16 1.24 5.50
CA ASP A 140 14.27 1.26 4.56
C ASP A 140 14.15 2.42 3.56
N THR A 141 12.94 2.69 3.08
CA THR A 141 12.68 3.84 2.20
C THR A 141 12.94 5.16 2.90
N HIS A 142 12.51 5.31 4.17
CA HIS A 142 12.75 6.51 4.97
C HIS A 142 14.24 6.66 5.30
N LYS A 143 14.95 5.58 5.66
CA LYS A 143 16.41 5.60 5.89
C LYS A 143 17.18 6.02 4.63
N MET A 144 16.80 5.49 3.46
CA MET A 144 17.39 5.93 2.19
C MET A 144 17.15 7.42 1.93
N ALA A 145 15.96 7.93 2.22
CA ALA A 145 15.63 9.33 2.04
C ALA A 145 16.44 10.22 3.00
N GLU A 146 16.63 9.78 4.24
CA GLU A 146 17.43 10.48 5.23
C GLU A 146 18.91 10.50 4.86
N ALA A 147 19.49 9.37 4.45
CA ALA A 147 20.87 9.29 3.96
C ALA A 147 21.15 10.20 2.76
N ASN A 148 20.13 10.44 1.92
CA ASN A 148 20.24 11.31 0.75
C ASN A 148 19.74 12.75 0.99
N LYS A 149 19.52 13.14 2.25
CA LYS A 149 18.99 14.47 2.63
C LYS A 149 19.83 15.63 2.10
N ALA A 150 21.13 15.45 1.96
CA ALA A 150 22.04 16.45 1.40
C ALA A 150 21.67 16.87 -0.04
N PHE A 151 21.03 15.97 -0.81
CA PHE A 151 20.60 16.22 -2.19
C PHE A 151 19.19 16.80 -2.31
N ALA A 152 18.54 17.16 -1.20
CA ALA A 152 17.18 17.71 -1.20
C ALA A 152 17.06 19.03 -1.99
N HIS A 153 18.15 19.80 -2.09
CA HIS A 153 18.19 21.05 -2.86
C HIS A 153 18.06 20.85 -4.38
N TYR A 154 18.27 19.63 -4.89
CA TYR A 154 17.99 19.29 -6.30
C TYR A 154 16.50 18.96 -6.56
N ARG A 155 15.62 19.24 -5.61
CA ARG A 155 14.17 19.09 -5.74
C ARG A 155 13.58 20.29 -6.48
N TRP A 156 12.87 20.05 -7.57
CA TRP A 156 11.98 20.96 -8.27
C TRP A 156 10.67 20.30 -8.62
#